data_89b824e18f1fad4ff965448ea92ddc6e
#
_entry.id   89b824e18f1fad4ff965448ea92ddc6e
#
_cell.length_a   1.000
_cell.length_b   1.000
_cell.length_c   1.000
_cell.angle_alpha   90.00
_cell.angle_beta   90.00
_cell.angle_gamma   90.00
#
_symmetry.space_group_name_H-M   'P 1'
#
loop_
_entity.id
_entity.type
_entity.pdbx_description
1 polymer ?
#
loop_
_entity_poly.entity_id
_entity_poly.type
_entity_poly.pdbx_seq_one_letter_code
_entity_poly.pdbx_strand_id
1 'polypeptide(L)'
;MKQVFMRIPQRAFVLVIGLLLSVGAFAQITVNGNVKDATGEAVIGATVRIIGQDGGTVTDFEGNFVIKCEEGADLQISSVGYQTVTVKAKPELVVVLKDDAQMLENVVVIGYGRAKKNDLTGSVTAIKPDDKNHGLQTNAQDMISGKIAGVNVTSNDGTPGGGARIRIRGGSSLNASNDPLIVIDGLAMDSKGVKGLANPLSMVNPNDIESFTVLKDASATAIYGSRASNGVIIITTKKGRGGSGPSVSYSGNVSVSAKKKTFDVMDGPTYMSFIEGLYGKDSEAYNALGYIDENGNKQYANTDWQDEIYRTAISTDHNLTVTG
;
A
#
# COMPACT_ATOMS: atom_id res chain seq x y z
N MET A 1 -38.72 12.34 77.03
CA MET A 1 -38.14 11.47 75.98
C MET A 1 -36.85 10.87 76.46
N LYS A 2 -36.88 9.58 76.88
CA LYS A 2 -35.67 8.87 77.32
C LYS A 2 -34.91 8.32 76.08
N GLN A 3 -33.71 8.80 75.87
CA GLN A 3 -32.83 8.22 74.87
C GLN A 3 -32.27 6.89 75.41
N VAL A 4 -32.65 5.81 74.77
CA VAL A 4 -32.06 4.50 75.06
C VAL A 4 -30.77 4.37 74.20
N PHE A 5 -29.63 4.64 74.91
CA PHE A 5 -28.31 4.34 74.40
C PHE A 5 -28.09 2.82 74.49
N MET A 6 -28.23 2.12 73.40
CA MET A 6 -27.96 0.69 73.29
C MET A 6 -26.45 0.50 73.37
N ARG A 7 -25.94 0.08 74.56
CA ARG A 7 -24.54 -0.29 74.74
C ARG A 7 -24.26 -1.59 73.98
N ILE A 8 -23.67 -1.49 72.81
CA ILE A 8 -23.13 -2.63 72.12
C ILE A 8 -21.99 -3.22 72.93
N PRO A 9 -22.03 -4.49 73.37
CA PRO A 9 -20.98 -5.09 74.19
C PRO A 9 -19.64 -5.07 73.44
N GLN A 10 -18.57 -4.63 74.07
CA GLN A 10 -17.23 -4.50 73.43
C GLN A 10 -16.83 -5.73 72.58
N ARG A 11 -17.26 -6.91 73.05
CA ARG A 11 -16.99 -8.18 72.34
C ARG A 11 -17.72 -8.26 70.92
N ALA A 12 -18.90 -7.71 70.82
CA ALA A 12 -19.64 -7.68 69.57
C ALA A 12 -19.03 -6.65 68.60
N PHE A 13 -18.49 -5.54 69.09
CA PHE A 13 -17.80 -4.53 68.31
C PHE A 13 -16.48 -5.05 67.69
N VAL A 14 -15.71 -5.83 68.49
CA VAL A 14 -14.48 -6.47 67.99
C VAL A 14 -14.77 -7.57 66.96
N LEU A 15 -15.86 -8.34 67.10
CA LEU A 15 -16.28 -9.33 66.11
C LEU A 15 -16.74 -8.67 64.78
N VAL A 16 -17.45 -7.54 64.86
CA VAL A 16 -17.87 -6.83 63.65
C VAL A 16 -16.67 -6.19 62.90
N ILE A 17 -15.70 -5.63 63.66
CA ILE A 17 -14.45 -5.12 63.09
C ILE A 17 -13.62 -6.26 62.49
N GLY A 18 -13.52 -7.40 63.16
CA GLY A 18 -12.84 -8.60 62.62
C GLY A 18 -13.49 -9.12 61.34
N LEU A 19 -14.83 -9.11 61.25
CA LEU A 19 -15.58 -9.49 60.07
C LEU A 19 -15.41 -8.48 58.90
N LEU A 20 -15.34 -7.18 59.21
CA LEU A 20 -15.09 -6.13 58.22
C LEU A 20 -13.65 -6.15 57.68
N LEU A 21 -12.67 -6.55 58.50
CA LEU A 21 -11.27 -6.69 58.05
C LEU A 21 -11.00 -7.96 57.25
N SER A 22 -11.87 -8.98 57.30
CA SER A 22 -11.71 -10.23 56.55
C SER A 22 -12.19 -10.14 55.07
N VAL A 23 -12.88 -9.08 54.65
CA VAL A 23 -13.43 -8.91 53.30
C VAL A 23 -12.39 -8.42 52.28
N GLY A 24 -11.15 -8.09 52.71
CA GLY A 24 -10.11 -7.51 51.83
C GLY A 24 -8.98 -8.44 51.40
N ALA A 25 -9.06 -9.73 51.66
CA ALA A 25 -8.02 -10.67 51.20
C ALA A 25 -8.29 -11.10 49.73
N PHE A 26 -7.91 -10.27 48.78
CA PHE A 26 -7.87 -10.68 47.37
C PHE A 26 -6.77 -11.75 47.24
N ALA A 27 -7.13 -12.93 46.79
CA ALA A 27 -6.17 -13.99 46.52
C ALA A 27 -5.34 -13.62 45.28
N GLN A 28 -4.07 -13.36 45.46
CA GLN A 28 -3.13 -13.23 44.35
C GLN A 28 -2.85 -14.61 43.76
N ILE A 29 -3.00 -14.73 42.45
CA ILE A 29 -2.62 -15.93 41.70
C ILE A 29 -1.33 -15.65 40.93
N THR A 30 -0.57 -16.70 40.70
CA THR A 30 0.54 -16.67 39.73
C THR A 30 0.01 -17.21 38.41
N VAL A 31 0.02 -16.37 37.37
CA VAL A 31 -0.36 -16.73 36.03
C VAL A 31 0.88 -17.15 35.27
N ASN A 32 0.90 -18.39 34.82
CA ASN A 32 1.88 -18.89 33.86
C ASN A 32 1.23 -18.88 32.48
N GLY A 33 1.77 -18.08 31.55
CA GLY A 33 1.19 -17.96 30.23
C GLY A 33 2.20 -18.20 29.13
N ASN A 34 1.67 -18.53 27.94
CA ASN A 34 2.44 -18.64 26.73
C ASN A 34 1.77 -17.80 25.63
N VAL A 35 2.56 -17.00 24.92
CA VAL A 35 2.09 -16.12 23.83
C VAL A 35 2.60 -16.64 22.50
N LYS A 36 1.69 -16.93 21.61
CA LYS A 36 1.95 -17.41 20.25
C LYS A 36 1.32 -16.51 19.22
N ASP A 37 1.81 -16.58 18.00
CA ASP A 37 1.16 -15.95 16.85
C ASP A 37 0.10 -16.88 16.23
N ALA A 38 -0.55 -16.40 15.16
CA ALA A 38 -1.56 -17.17 14.44
C ALA A 38 -1.00 -18.44 13.74
N THR A 39 0.33 -18.50 13.55
CA THR A 39 1.01 -19.68 12.95
C THR A 39 1.45 -20.69 14.00
N GLY A 40 1.32 -20.34 15.31
CA GLY A 40 1.73 -21.16 16.44
C GLY A 40 3.17 -20.93 16.88
N GLU A 41 3.88 -19.96 16.30
CA GLU A 41 5.25 -19.59 16.68
C GLU A 41 5.24 -18.72 17.95
N ALA A 42 6.27 -18.88 18.79
CA ALA A 42 6.40 -18.14 20.03
C ALA A 42 6.67 -16.64 19.80
N VAL A 43 5.90 -15.74 20.43
CA VAL A 43 6.12 -14.30 20.35
C VAL A 43 7.08 -13.87 21.46
N ILE A 44 8.32 -13.58 21.10
CA ILE A 44 9.41 -13.19 21.99
C ILE A 44 9.29 -11.70 22.34
N GLY A 45 9.49 -11.33 23.62
CA GLY A 45 9.52 -9.94 24.06
C GLY A 45 8.16 -9.24 24.04
N ALA A 46 7.05 -10.00 23.99
CA ALA A 46 5.73 -9.42 24.17
C ALA A 46 5.57 -8.87 25.57
N THR A 47 5.03 -7.67 25.71
CA THR A 47 4.79 -7.00 26.98
C THR A 47 3.43 -7.43 27.53
N VAL A 48 3.40 -7.93 28.76
CA VAL A 48 2.20 -8.31 29.50
C VAL A 48 2.03 -7.34 30.67
N ARG A 49 0.94 -6.58 30.68
CA ARG A 49 0.63 -5.58 31.75
C ARG A 49 -0.72 -5.87 32.36
N ILE A 50 -0.84 -5.56 33.66
CA ILE A 50 -2.12 -5.60 34.37
C ILE A 50 -2.79 -4.24 34.18
N ILE A 51 -4.03 -4.23 33.69
CA ILE A 51 -4.77 -2.96 33.50
C ILE A 51 -5.13 -2.40 34.89
N GLY A 52 -4.73 -1.13 35.12
CA GLY A 52 -5.01 -0.43 36.37
C GLY A 52 -3.97 -0.63 37.46
N GLN A 53 -2.88 -1.33 37.18
CA GLN A 53 -1.74 -1.46 38.14
C GLN A 53 -0.42 -1.13 37.42
N ASP A 54 0.51 -0.56 38.17
CA ASP A 54 1.89 -0.34 37.72
C ASP A 54 2.66 -1.66 37.88
N GLY A 55 2.85 -2.37 36.76
CA GLY A 55 3.61 -3.60 36.73
C GLY A 55 3.35 -4.38 35.43
N GLY A 56 4.34 -5.17 35.05
CA GLY A 56 4.27 -5.99 33.88
C GLY A 56 5.47 -6.93 33.80
N THR A 57 5.40 -7.83 32.83
CA THR A 57 6.48 -8.77 32.50
C THR A 57 6.62 -8.82 30.98
N VAL A 58 7.67 -9.47 30.50
CA VAL A 58 7.88 -9.71 29.07
C VAL A 58 8.00 -11.23 28.83
N THR A 59 7.64 -11.67 27.65
CA THR A 59 7.80 -13.08 27.27
C THR A 59 9.27 -13.41 26.96
N ASP A 60 9.66 -14.63 27.31
CA ASP A 60 10.97 -15.19 27.02
C ASP A 60 11.12 -15.68 25.56
N PHE A 61 12.22 -16.38 25.25
CA PHE A 61 12.50 -16.91 23.91
C PHE A 61 11.53 -18.00 23.45
N GLU A 62 10.79 -18.61 24.37
CA GLU A 62 9.77 -19.64 24.10
C GLU A 62 8.34 -19.06 24.17
N GLY A 63 8.23 -17.73 24.34
CA GLY A 63 6.95 -17.03 24.46
C GLY A 63 6.30 -17.17 25.84
N ASN A 64 6.99 -17.73 26.87
CA ASN A 64 6.42 -17.91 28.18
C ASN A 64 6.56 -16.63 29.02
N PHE A 65 5.60 -16.39 29.91
CA PHE A 65 5.64 -15.33 30.89
C PHE A 65 5.07 -15.79 32.24
N VAL A 66 5.52 -15.12 33.30
CA VAL A 66 4.99 -15.33 34.65
C VAL A 66 4.64 -13.98 35.23
N ILE A 67 3.40 -13.82 35.73
CA ILE A 67 2.94 -12.59 36.32
C ILE A 67 2.06 -12.89 37.56
N LYS A 68 2.19 -12.08 38.61
CA LYS A 68 1.34 -12.18 39.82
C LYS A 68 0.26 -11.12 39.73
N CYS A 69 -0.99 -11.52 39.82
CA CYS A 69 -2.13 -10.62 39.78
C CYS A 69 -3.31 -11.20 40.56
N GLU A 70 -4.37 -10.43 40.69
CA GLU A 70 -5.65 -10.92 41.20
C GLU A 70 -6.32 -11.85 40.20
N GLU A 71 -7.03 -12.87 40.67
CA GLU A 71 -7.79 -13.77 39.81
C GLU A 71 -8.85 -12.99 39.03
N GLY A 72 -8.86 -13.18 37.72
CA GLY A 72 -9.78 -12.47 36.80
C GLY A 72 -9.38 -11.03 36.45
N ALA A 73 -8.18 -10.56 36.88
CA ALA A 73 -7.65 -9.28 36.43
C ALA A 73 -7.51 -9.21 34.91
N ASP A 74 -7.65 -8.03 34.35
CA ASP A 74 -7.47 -7.81 32.91
C ASP A 74 -5.97 -7.67 32.58
N LEU A 75 -5.45 -8.64 31.83
CA LEU A 75 -4.09 -8.64 31.31
C LEU A 75 -4.10 -8.11 29.89
N GLN A 76 -3.36 -7.05 29.63
CA GLN A 76 -3.11 -6.51 28.32
C GLN A 76 -1.79 -7.04 27.78
N ILE A 77 -1.84 -7.70 26.63
CA ILE A 77 -0.69 -8.29 25.97
C ILE A 77 -0.47 -7.56 24.66
N SER A 78 0.72 -7.02 24.49
CA SER A 78 1.10 -6.24 23.28
C SER A 78 2.49 -6.61 22.82
N SER A 79 2.66 -6.69 21.50
CA SER A 79 3.95 -6.88 20.85
C SER A 79 3.98 -6.08 19.54
N VAL A 80 5.17 -5.71 19.10
CA VAL A 80 5.35 -4.95 17.85
C VAL A 80 4.97 -5.83 16.67
N GLY A 81 4.02 -5.35 15.87
CA GLY A 81 3.50 -6.09 14.71
C GLY A 81 2.25 -6.93 14.98
N TYR A 82 1.75 -6.94 16.21
CA TYR A 82 0.57 -7.70 16.60
C TYR A 82 -0.51 -6.79 17.20
N GLN A 83 -1.75 -7.21 17.04
CA GLN A 83 -2.89 -6.55 17.68
C GLN A 83 -2.83 -6.77 19.20
N THR A 84 -3.01 -5.69 19.94
CA THR A 84 -3.09 -5.75 21.41
C THR A 84 -4.33 -6.52 21.82
N VAL A 85 -4.15 -7.54 22.68
CA VAL A 85 -5.22 -8.39 23.17
C VAL A 85 -5.36 -8.22 24.68
N THR A 86 -6.60 -8.12 25.16
CA THR A 86 -6.93 -8.12 26.59
C THR A 86 -7.61 -9.43 26.96
N VAL A 87 -7.08 -10.11 27.98
CA VAL A 87 -7.57 -11.40 28.47
C VAL A 87 -7.71 -11.40 29.99
N LYS A 88 -8.62 -12.20 30.49
CA LYS A 88 -8.78 -12.42 31.95
C LYS A 88 -7.68 -13.32 32.50
N ALA A 89 -7.09 -12.95 33.61
CA ALA A 89 -6.06 -13.73 34.30
C ALA A 89 -6.59 -15.07 34.77
N LYS A 90 -5.90 -16.14 34.38
CA LYS A 90 -6.12 -17.53 34.79
C LYS A 90 -4.77 -18.19 35.12
N PRO A 91 -4.72 -19.20 35.98
CA PRO A 91 -3.45 -19.84 36.37
C PRO A 91 -2.61 -20.35 35.20
N GLU A 92 -3.27 -20.87 34.16
CA GLU A 92 -2.64 -21.23 32.89
C GLU A 92 -3.32 -20.47 31.77
N LEU A 93 -2.53 -19.78 30.91
CA LEU A 93 -3.04 -18.92 29.88
C LEU A 93 -2.26 -19.09 28.58
N VAL A 94 -2.93 -19.45 27.51
CA VAL A 94 -2.37 -19.44 26.16
C VAL A 94 -3.04 -18.31 25.39
N VAL A 95 -2.24 -17.38 24.86
CA VAL A 95 -2.73 -16.22 24.11
C VAL A 95 -2.21 -16.28 22.69
N VAL A 96 -3.11 -16.18 21.72
CA VAL A 96 -2.76 -16.11 20.31
C VAL A 96 -2.91 -14.65 19.88
N LEU A 97 -1.80 -14.03 19.49
CA LEU A 97 -1.79 -12.69 18.91
C LEU A 97 -2.03 -12.79 17.40
N LYS A 98 -2.86 -11.88 16.89
CA LYS A 98 -3.09 -11.73 15.46
C LYS A 98 -2.19 -10.62 14.93
N ASP A 99 -1.67 -10.80 13.73
CA ASP A 99 -0.90 -9.76 13.04
C ASP A 99 -1.71 -8.46 12.95
N ASP A 100 -1.09 -7.35 13.29
CA ASP A 100 -1.70 -6.04 13.09
C ASP A 100 -1.36 -5.51 11.71
N ALA A 101 -2.23 -5.81 10.74
CA ALA A 101 -2.09 -5.33 9.37
C ALA A 101 -2.03 -3.79 9.28
N GLN A 102 -2.61 -3.06 10.24
CA GLN A 102 -2.56 -1.60 10.29
C GLN A 102 -1.19 -1.07 10.76
N MET A 103 -0.47 -1.81 11.61
CA MET A 103 0.88 -1.42 12.02
C MET A 103 1.91 -1.58 10.88
N LEU A 104 1.70 -2.52 9.97
CA LEU A 104 2.55 -2.70 8.79
C LEU A 104 2.42 -1.54 7.78
N GLU A 105 1.30 -0.80 7.78
CA GLU A 105 1.14 0.40 6.95
C GLU A 105 2.00 1.58 7.39
N ASN A 106 2.46 1.60 8.63
CA ASN A 106 3.23 2.69 9.20
C ASN A 106 4.75 2.46 9.19
N VAL A 107 5.22 1.31 8.72
CA VAL A 107 6.66 1.02 8.60
C VAL A 107 7.10 1.31 7.16
N VAL A 108 8.07 2.19 7.03
CA VAL A 108 8.64 2.61 5.76
C VAL A 108 10.07 2.09 5.66
N VAL A 109 10.40 1.47 4.55
CA VAL A 109 11.77 1.07 4.25
C VAL A 109 12.55 2.31 3.82
N ILE A 110 13.61 2.62 4.53
CA ILE A 110 14.57 3.68 4.20
C ILE A 110 15.94 3.05 4.03
N GLY A 111 16.69 3.49 3.03
CA GLY A 111 18.04 3.12 2.61
C GLY A 111 18.70 1.91 3.27
N TYR A 112 18.93 1.94 4.56
CA TYR A 112 19.58 0.87 5.32
C TYR A 112 18.77 0.34 6.50
N GLY A 113 17.44 0.54 6.51
CA GLY A 113 16.62 0.07 7.62
C GLY A 113 15.13 0.27 7.44
N ARG A 114 14.38 -0.06 8.48
CA ARG A 114 12.94 0.19 8.59
C ARG A 114 12.72 1.24 9.67
N ALA A 115 11.95 2.27 9.36
CA ALA A 115 11.55 3.29 10.34
C ALA A 115 10.03 3.44 10.33
N LYS A 116 9.47 3.85 11.45
CA LYS A 116 8.05 4.21 11.48
C LYS A 116 7.87 5.50 10.68
N LYS A 117 6.82 5.59 9.88
CA LYS A 117 6.49 6.77 9.07
C LYS A 117 6.45 8.05 9.91
N ASN A 118 5.99 7.95 11.15
CA ASN A 118 5.87 9.09 12.07
C ASN A 118 7.22 9.54 12.65
N ASP A 119 8.25 8.69 12.59
CA ASP A 119 9.60 9.01 13.10
C ASP A 119 10.47 9.68 12.02
N LEU A 120 9.96 9.76 10.78
CA LEU A 120 10.66 10.39 9.67
C LEU A 120 10.33 11.89 9.63
N THR A 121 11.34 12.72 9.79
CA THR A 121 11.23 14.18 9.74
C THR A 121 11.01 14.74 8.34
N GLY A 122 11.12 13.91 7.30
CA GLY A 122 10.98 14.27 5.88
C GLY A 122 9.63 13.89 5.27
N SER A 123 9.28 14.50 4.13
CA SER A 123 8.08 14.13 3.36
C SER A 123 8.28 12.79 2.65
N VAL A 124 7.89 11.72 3.34
CA VAL A 124 7.94 10.35 2.84
C VAL A 124 6.53 9.86 2.56
N THR A 125 6.32 9.31 1.38
CA THR A 125 5.05 8.68 1.02
C THR A 125 5.30 7.23 0.68
N ALA A 126 4.69 6.33 1.44
CA ALA A 126 4.69 4.90 1.15
C ALA A 126 3.30 4.51 0.64
N ILE A 127 3.25 3.74 -0.43
CA ILE A 127 2.03 3.13 -0.96
C ILE A 127 2.29 1.63 -1.16
N LYS A 128 1.29 0.83 -0.84
CA LYS A 128 1.24 -0.56 -1.25
C LYS A 128 0.47 -0.64 -2.57
N PRO A 129 0.84 -1.54 -3.47
CA PRO A 129 0.01 -1.84 -4.61
C PRO A 129 -1.38 -2.20 -4.11
N ASP A 130 -2.38 -1.44 -4.56
CA ASP A 130 -3.75 -1.69 -4.14
C ASP A 130 -4.32 -2.80 -5.03
N ASP A 131 -4.65 -3.94 -4.43
CA ASP A 131 -5.28 -5.07 -5.11
C ASP A 131 -6.64 -4.71 -5.75
N LYS A 132 -7.18 -3.54 -5.42
CA LYS A 132 -8.46 -3.04 -5.94
C LYS A 132 -8.34 -2.15 -7.19
N ASN A 133 -7.14 -1.75 -7.61
CA ASN A 133 -6.94 -0.90 -8.78
C ASN A 133 -6.62 -1.74 -10.01
N HIS A 134 -7.64 -2.33 -10.56
CA HIS A 134 -7.61 -3.32 -11.64
C HIS A 134 -7.65 -2.69 -13.03
N GLY A 135 -6.60 -1.95 -13.40
CA GLY A 135 -6.26 -1.75 -14.81
C GLY A 135 -5.14 -2.71 -15.19
N LEU A 136 -4.96 -3.00 -16.46
CA LEU A 136 -3.79 -3.73 -16.94
C LEU A 136 -2.54 -2.91 -16.58
N GLN A 137 -1.85 -3.28 -15.51
CA GLN A 137 -0.63 -2.60 -15.07
C GLN A 137 0.55 -3.36 -15.66
N THR A 138 0.99 -2.94 -16.83
CA THR A 138 2.11 -3.56 -17.53
C THR A 138 3.45 -3.15 -16.95
N ASN A 139 3.51 -2.01 -16.24
CA ASN A 139 4.74 -1.46 -15.71
C ASN A 139 4.57 -1.00 -14.25
N ALA A 140 5.64 -1.13 -13.45
CA ALA A 140 5.67 -0.62 -12.08
C ALA A 140 5.40 0.90 -11.97
N GLN A 141 5.72 1.66 -13.01
CA GLN A 141 5.45 3.11 -13.09
C GLN A 141 3.95 3.46 -13.12
N ASP A 142 3.12 2.59 -13.73
CA ASP A 142 1.67 2.80 -13.81
C ASP A 142 1.03 2.71 -12.43
N MET A 143 1.63 1.93 -11.54
CA MET A 143 1.17 1.76 -10.16
C MET A 143 1.30 3.03 -9.31
N ILE A 144 2.26 3.90 -9.61
CA ILE A 144 2.50 5.15 -8.87
C ILE A 144 1.85 6.37 -9.55
N SER A 145 1.44 6.23 -10.81
CA SER A 145 0.84 7.33 -11.57
C SER A 145 -0.46 7.82 -10.93
N GLY A 146 -0.51 9.12 -10.64
CA GLY A 146 -1.68 9.77 -10.03
C GLY A 146 -1.96 9.42 -8.57
N LYS A 147 -1.18 8.51 -7.95
CA LYS A 147 -1.41 8.06 -6.56
C LYS A 147 -0.56 8.78 -5.52
N ILE A 148 0.52 9.42 -5.94
CA ILE A 148 1.46 10.10 -5.04
C ILE A 148 1.46 11.59 -5.31
N ALA A 149 1.03 12.37 -4.33
CA ALA A 149 1.06 13.83 -4.43
C ALA A 149 2.50 14.34 -4.69
N GLY A 150 2.67 15.24 -5.68
CA GLY A 150 3.96 15.80 -6.06
C GLY A 150 4.83 14.87 -6.91
N VAL A 151 4.32 13.73 -7.35
CA VAL A 151 4.96 12.86 -8.34
C VAL A 151 4.17 12.91 -9.64
N ASN A 152 4.83 13.33 -10.70
CA ASN A 152 4.27 13.36 -12.04
C ASN A 152 4.89 12.24 -12.87
N VAL A 153 4.07 11.37 -13.41
CA VAL A 153 4.47 10.27 -14.29
C VAL A 153 3.87 10.53 -15.67
N THR A 154 4.72 10.75 -16.65
CA THR A 154 4.31 10.98 -18.04
C THR A 154 4.82 9.85 -18.90
N SER A 155 3.90 9.07 -19.47
CA SER A 155 4.24 8.05 -20.47
C SER A 155 4.69 8.75 -21.76
N ASN A 156 5.77 8.25 -22.39
CA ASN A 156 6.33 8.91 -23.56
C ASN A 156 5.49 8.63 -24.83
N ASP A 157 5.14 7.37 -25.07
CA ASP A 157 4.57 6.93 -26.37
C ASP A 157 3.51 5.83 -26.27
N GLY A 158 3.22 5.31 -25.07
CA GLY A 158 2.28 4.22 -24.89
C GLY A 158 2.77 2.85 -25.38
N THR A 159 4.02 2.74 -25.81
CA THR A 159 4.62 1.45 -26.20
C THR A 159 4.68 0.52 -24.99
N PRO A 160 4.20 -0.73 -25.08
CA PRO A 160 4.34 -1.71 -24.01
C PRO A 160 5.81 -1.88 -23.61
N GLY A 161 6.11 -1.72 -22.30
CA GLY A 161 7.49 -1.72 -21.80
C GLY A 161 8.26 -0.42 -22.03
N GLY A 162 7.64 0.58 -22.65
CA GLY A 162 8.19 1.93 -22.81
C GLY A 162 8.42 2.61 -21.47
N GLY A 163 9.46 3.45 -21.39
CA GLY A 163 9.76 4.22 -20.19
C GLY A 163 8.75 5.35 -19.97
N ALA A 164 8.48 5.67 -18.71
CA ALA A 164 7.83 6.93 -18.34
C ALA A 164 8.85 7.90 -17.77
N ARG A 165 8.63 9.17 -18.02
CA ARG A 165 9.36 10.23 -17.36
C ARG A 165 8.71 10.50 -16.01
N ILE A 166 9.47 10.31 -14.94
CA ILE A 166 9.00 10.54 -13.57
C ILE A 166 9.67 11.80 -13.04
N ARG A 167 8.88 12.69 -12.46
CA ARG A 167 9.37 13.91 -11.81
C ARG A 167 8.77 14.07 -10.43
N ILE A 168 9.62 14.38 -9.45
CA ILE A 168 9.23 14.64 -8.08
C ILE A 168 9.41 16.14 -7.84
N ARG A 169 8.31 16.84 -7.48
CA ARG A 169 8.29 18.29 -7.20
C ARG A 169 8.79 19.20 -8.35
N GLY A 170 8.81 18.70 -9.59
CA GLY A 170 9.26 19.47 -10.75
C GLY A 170 10.70 19.17 -11.16
N GLY A 171 11.30 20.07 -11.97
CA GLY A 171 12.68 19.96 -12.39
C GLY A 171 13.60 20.83 -11.55
N SER A 172 14.72 20.28 -11.13
CA SER A 172 15.77 21.00 -10.36
C SER A 172 16.91 21.52 -11.22
N SER A 173 17.06 21.02 -12.45
CA SER A 173 18.15 21.37 -13.34
C SER A 173 17.66 21.63 -14.78
N LEU A 174 18.27 22.62 -15.43
CA LEU A 174 18.05 22.92 -16.84
C LEU A 174 18.87 22.04 -17.77
N ASN A 175 20.04 21.60 -17.34
CA ASN A 175 21.02 20.89 -18.18
C ASN A 175 21.30 19.45 -17.73
N ALA A 176 20.92 19.05 -16.51
CA ALA A 176 21.10 17.70 -16.01
C ALA A 176 19.77 16.93 -16.00
N SER A 177 19.87 15.59 -15.84
CA SER A 177 18.67 14.78 -15.66
C SER A 177 17.88 15.22 -14.43
N ASN A 178 16.57 15.31 -14.60
CA ASN A 178 15.61 15.61 -13.53
C ASN A 178 14.90 14.34 -13.05
N ASP A 179 15.38 13.16 -13.45
CA ASP A 179 14.80 11.88 -13.05
C ASP A 179 15.21 11.53 -11.62
N PRO A 180 14.30 10.97 -10.82
CA PRO A 180 14.60 10.52 -9.47
C PRO A 180 15.53 9.29 -9.50
N LEU A 181 16.25 9.08 -8.41
CA LEU A 181 17.01 7.85 -8.20
C LEU A 181 16.04 6.70 -7.92
N ILE A 182 16.21 5.60 -8.62
CA ILE A 182 15.43 4.38 -8.41
C ILE A 182 16.28 3.41 -7.58
N VAL A 183 15.71 2.89 -6.51
CA VAL A 183 16.33 1.91 -5.62
C VAL A 183 15.44 0.69 -5.55
N ILE A 184 15.95 -0.47 -5.93
CA ILE A 184 15.21 -1.74 -5.90
C ILE A 184 15.86 -2.64 -4.86
N ASP A 185 15.13 -3.02 -3.82
CA ASP A 185 15.61 -3.84 -2.69
C ASP A 185 16.96 -3.39 -2.09
N GLY A 186 17.15 -2.07 -2.01
CA GLY A 186 18.37 -1.46 -1.50
C GLY A 186 19.48 -1.22 -2.53
N LEU A 187 19.33 -1.73 -3.76
CA LEU A 187 20.26 -1.50 -4.85
C LEU A 187 19.88 -0.24 -5.63
N ALA A 188 20.74 0.76 -5.61
CA ALA A 188 20.55 1.98 -6.39
C ALA A 188 20.83 1.72 -7.87
N MET A 189 19.83 1.90 -8.71
CA MET A 189 19.93 1.71 -10.15
C MET A 189 20.51 2.95 -10.82
N ASP A 190 21.34 2.74 -11.85
CA ASP A 190 21.82 3.85 -12.66
C ASP A 190 20.76 4.24 -13.71
N SER A 191 20.31 5.49 -13.66
CA SER A 191 19.35 6.03 -14.63
C SER A 191 19.97 6.26 -16.03
N LYS A 192 21.30 6.30 -16.13
CA LYS A 192 22.00 6.48 -17.41
C LYS A 192 22.17 5.19 -18.22
N GLY A 193 21.58 4.14 -17.73
CA GLY A 193 21.16 3.00 -18.49
C GLY A 193 22.20 2.11 -19.13
N VAL A 194 21.97 0.84 -18.98
CA VAL A 194 22.44 -0.17 -19.93
C VAL A 194 21.78 0.14 -21.30
N LYS A 195 22.56 0.29 -22.36
CA LYS A 195 22.03 0.49 -23.71
C LYS A 195 21.00 -0.61 -24.03
N GLY A 196 19.77 -0.21 -24.32
CA GLY A 196 18.66 -1.11 -24.59
C GLY A 196 17.65 -1.28 -23.43
N LEU A 197 17.94 -0.76 -22.23
CA LEU A 197 17.00 -0.74 -21.11
C LEU A 197 16.36 0.66 -21.03
N ALA A 198 15.10 0.76 -21.43
CA ALA A 198 14.43 2.05 -21.51
C ALA A 198 14.12 2.63 -20.10
N ASN A 199 13.91 1.78 -19.10
CA ASN A 199 13.63 2.20 -17.72
C ASN A 199 13.96 1.07 -16.73
N PRO A 200 14.68 1.33 -15.63
CA PRO A 200 14.90 0.35 -14.56
C PRO A 200 13.63 -0.22 -13.95
N LEU A 201 12.53 0.53 -13.97
CA LEU A 201 11.22 0.08 -13.45
C LEU A 201 10.61 -1.06 -14.29
N SER A 202 10.99 -1.21 -15.55
CA SER A 202 10.51 -2.31 -16.40
C SER A 202 11.15 -3.67 -16.04
N MET A 203 12.21 -3.68 -15.21
CA MET A 203 12.86 -4.91 -14.76
C MET A 203 12.08 -5.61 -13.63
N VAL A 204 11.17 -4.91 -12.97
CA VAL A 204 10.43 -5.44 -11.83
C VAL A 204 9.01 -5.79 -12.27
N ASN A 205 8.62 -7.04 -12.04
CA ASN A 205 7.24 -7.44 -12.24
C ASN A 205 6.35 -6.69 -11.25
N PRO A 206 5.31 -5.95 -11.70
CA PRO A 206 4.39 -5.24 -10.82
C PRO A 206 3.78 -6.11 -9.71
N ASN A 207 3.51 -7.38 -10.02
CA ASN A 207 2.93 -8.33 -9.07
C ASN A 207 3.87 -8.73 -7.92
N ASP A 208 5.18 -8.57 -8.11
CA ASP A 208 6.19 -8.89 -7.10
C ASP A 208 6.51 -7.71 -6.18
N ILE A 209 5.89 -6.56 -6.41
CA ILE A 209 6.13 -5.37 -5.59
C ILE A 209 5.31 -5.45 -4.31
N GLU A 210 5.98 -5.29 -3.16
CA GLU A 210 5.36 -5.18 -1.85
C GLU A 210 4.97 -3.72 -1.55
N SER A 211 5.87 -2.77 -1.84
CA SER A 211 5.62 -1.36 -1.57
C SER A 211 6.49 -0.42 -2.40
N PHE A 212 5.97 0.79 -2.63
CA PHE A 212 6.72 1.93 -3.11
C PHE A 212 6.90 2.94 -1.99
N THR A 213 8.12 3.40 -1.79
CA THR A 213 8.43 4.49 -0.89
C THR A 213 9.05 5.63 -1.69
N VAL A 214 8.47 6.83 -1.62
CA VAL A 214 8.98 8.00 -2.32
C VAL A 214 9.51 9.01 -1.30
N LEU A 215 10.82 9.28 -1.38
CA LEU A 215 11.52 10.28 -0.60
C LEU A 215 11.61 11.57 -1.42
N LYS A 216 10.93 12.61 -0.94
CA LYS A 216 10.79 13.87 -1.68
C LYS A 216 11.70 15.00 -1.16
N ASP A 217 12.12 14.91 0.10
CA ASP A 217 12.89 15.95 0.78
C ASP A 217 14.37 15.61 0.86
N ALA A 218 15.20 16.65 0.90
CA ALA A 218 16.64 16.52 0.98
C ALA A 218 17.12 15.74 2.22
N SER A 219 16.45 15.90 3.36
CA SER A 219 16.77 15.15 4.59
C SER A 219 16.57 13.66 4.43
N ALA A 220 15.48 13.25 3.78
CA ALA A 220 15.19 11.84 3.52
C ALA A 220 16.10 11.24 2.42
N THR A 221 16.54 12.07 1.45
CA THR A 221 17.38 11.63 0.32
C THR A 221 18.87 11.68 0.62
N ALA A 222 19.29 12.32 1.73
CA ALA A 222 20.71 12.51 2.09
C ALA A 222 21.51 11.21 2.17
N ILE A 223 20.88 10.09 2.53
CA ILE A 223 21.49 8.76 2.60
C ILE A 223 22.05 8.30 1.24
N TYR A 224 21.43 8.76 0.14
CA TYR A 224 21.80 8.39 -1.22
C TYR A 224 22.75 9.39 -1.91
N GLY A 225 23.12 10.46 -1.20
CA GLY A 225 24.05 11.48 -1.67
C GLY A 225 23.51 12.32 -2.84
N SER A 226 24.42 12.90 -3.63
CA SER A 226 24.07 13.82 -4.73
C SER A 226 23.21 13.21 -5.84
N ARG A 227 23.24 11.91 -6.01
CA ARG A 227 22.39 11.19 -6.99
C ARG A 227 20.90 11.30 -6.68
N ALA A 228 20.57 11.58 -5.43
CA ALA A 228 19.21 11.68 -4.93
C ALA A 228 18.65 13.11 -4.92
N SER A 229 19.31 14.08 -5.56
CA SER A 229 18.90 15.49 -5.59
C SER A 229 17.49 15.71 -6.13
N ASN A 230 17.03 14.84 -7.03
CA ASN A 230 15.69 14.87 -7.63
C ASN A 230 14.67 13.98 -6.92
N GLY A 231 15.00 13.51 -5.70
CA GLY A 231 14.19 12.55 -4.96
C GLY A 231 14.61 11.09 -5.21
N VAL A 232 14.02 10.19 -4.42
CA VAL A 232 14.30 8.75 -4.51
C VAL A 232 12.99 7.98 -4.54
N ILE A 233 12.90 7.00 -5.40
CA ILE A 233 11.84 6.00 -5.44
C ILE A 233 12.43 4.67 -4.99
N ILE A 234 12.01 4.18 -3.84
CA ILE A 234 12.41 2.88 -3.31
C ILE A 234 11.31 1.89 -3.60
N ILE A 235 11.67 0.79 -4.24
CA ILE A 235 10.80 -0.35 -4.51
C ILE A 235 11.26 -1.48 -3.61
N THR A 236 10.32 -2.02 -2.84
CA THR A 236 10.53 -3.23 -2.04
C THR A 236 9.75 -4.36 -2.67
N THR A 237 10.42 -5.48 -2.96
CA THR A 237 9.77 -6.66 -3.50
C THR A 237 9.31 -7.60 -2.40
N LYS A 238 8.32 -8.42 -2.71
CA LYS A 238 7.81 -9.46 -1.82
C LYS A 238 8.91 -10.48 -1.55
N LYS A 239 9.13 -10.82 -0.28
CA LYS A 239 10.13 -11.80 0.15
C LYS A 239 9.44 -12.99 0.77
N GLY A 240 10.03 -14.17 0.61
CA GLY A 240 9.63 -15.36 1.37
C GLY A 240 9.84 -15.12 2.88
N ARG A 241 8.98 -15.68 3.71
CA ARG A 241 9.11 -15.65 5.17
C ARG A 241 9.72 -16.97 5.60
N GLY A 242 10.91 -16.93 6.20
CA GLY A 242 11.54 -18.12 6.78
C GLY A 242 10.64 -18.74 7.86
N GLY A 243 10.53 -20.06 7.86
CA GLY A 243 9.71 -20.79 8.85
C GLY A 243 8.28 -21.09 8.44
N SER A 244 7.71 -20.40 7.44
CA SER A 244 6.42 -20.78 6.86
C SER A 244 6.62 -21.80 5.73
N GLY A 245 5.73 -22.79 5.64
CA GLY A 245 5.72 -23.72 4.51
C GLY A 245 5.48 -23.00 3.18
N PRO A 246 5.72 -23.67 2.04
CA PRO A 246 5.56 -23.05 0.73
C PRO A 246 4.12 -22.56 0.52
N SER A 247 3.99 -21.29 0.14
CA SER A 247 2.73 -20.64 -0.18
C SER A 247 2.65 -20.43 -1.69
N VAL A 248 1.53 -20.82 -2.28
CA VAL A 248 1.25 -20.66 -3.71
C VAL A 248 0.10 -19.67 -3.85
N SER A 249 0.33 -18.57 -4.57
CA SER A 249 -0.71 -17.61 -4.91
C SER A 249 -0.85 -17.47 -6.42
N TYR A 250 -2.10 -17.40 -6.87
CA TYR A 250 -2.45 -17.16 -8.26
C TYR A 250 -3.33 -15.93 -8.34
N SER A 251 -2.99 -15.02 -9.26
CA SER A 251 -3.82 -13.88 -9.63
C SER A 251 -4.04 -13.87 -11.13
N GLY A 252 -5.28 -13.65 -11.55
CA GLY A 252 -5.66 -13.56 -12.95
C GLY A 252 -6.57 -12.37 -13.20
N ASN A 253 -6.26 -11.57 -14.22
CA ASN A 253 -7.04 -10.42 -14.62
C ASN A 253 -7.46 -10.56 -16.09
N VAL A 254 -8.69 -10.19 -16.37
CA VAL A 254 -9.19 -10.03 -17.74
C VAL A 254 -9.64 -8.59 -17.89
N SER A 255 -9.13 -7.87 -18.88
CA SER A 255 -9.53 -6.51 -19.15
C SER A 255 -10.02 -6.35 -20.57
N VAL A 256 -11.09 -5.56 -20.73
CA VAL A 256 -11.67 -5.20 -22.00
C VAL A 256 -11.50 -3.70 -22.19
N SER A 257 -10.73 -3.33 -23.21
CA SER A 257 -10.51 -1.93 -23.58
C SER A 257 -11.35 -1.59 -24.81
N ALA A 258 -12.32 -0.71 -24.64
CA ALA A 258 -13.16 -0.21 -25.72
C ALA A 258 -13.01 1.31 -25.87
N LYS A 259 -13.23 1.83 -27.06
CA LYS A 259 -13.26 3.28 -27.29
C LYS A 259 -14.37 3.89 -26.41
N LYS A 260 -14.05 4.98 -25.71
CA LYS A 260 -15.01 5.64 -24.82
C LYS A 260 -15.78 6.74 -25.55
N LYS A 261 -15.09 7.53 -26.37
CA LYS A 261 -15.67 8.64 -27.12
C LYS A 261 -14.80 8.92 -28.36
N THR A 262 -15.43 9.17 -29.48
CA THR A 262 -14.81 9.66 -30.70
C THR A 262 -15.10 11.14 -30.89
N PHE A 263 -14.34 11.82 -31.71
CA PHE A 263 -14.64 13.19 -32.10
C PHE A 263 -15.80 13.21 -33.10
N ASP A 264 -16.73 14.13 -32.93
CA ASP A 264 -17.75 14.39 -33.94
C ASP A 264 -17.08 15.12 -35.10
N VAL A 265 -16.95 14.39 -36.24
CA VAL A 265 -16.41 14.92 -37.48
C VAL A 265 -17.50 14.84 -38.54
N MET A 266 -17.44 15.71 -39.54
CA MET A 266 -18.34 15.64 -40.66
C MET A 266 -18.06 14.36 -41.49
N ASP A 267 -19.09 13.65 -41.83
CA ASP A 267 -18.99 12.58 -42.86
C ASP A 267 -18.78 13.16 -44.26
N GLY A 268 -18.40 12.31 -45.22
CA GLY A 268 -18.13 12.72 -46.57
C GLY A 268 -19.25 13.52 -47.23
N PRO A 269 -20.53 13.03 -47.20
CA PRO A 269 -21.67 13.77 -47.74
C PRO A 269 -21.90 15.14 -47.09
N THR A 270 -21.80 15.23 -45.78
CA THR A 270 -21.97 16.50 -45.03
C THR A 270 -20.87 17.48 -45.39
N TYR A 271 -19.62 17.01 -45.46
CA TYR A 271 -18.49 17.86 -45.87
C TYR A 271 -18.61 18.36 -47.28
N MET A 272 -19.03 17.50 -48.20
CA MET A 272 -19.29 17.89 -49.59
C MET A 272 -20.36 18.97 -49.67
N SER A 273 -21.49 18.80 -49.00
CA SER A 273 -22.57 19.79 -48.95
C SER A 273 -22.12 21.11 -48.32
N PHE A 274 -21.25 21.05 -47.31
CA PHE A 274 -20.69 22.23 -46.68
C PHE A 274 -19.80 23.03 -47.66
N ILE A 275 -18.91 22.34 -48.39
CA ILE A 275 -18.04 22.99 -49.38
C ILE A 275 -18.85 23.53 -50.58
N GLU A 276 -19.86 22.78 -51.01
CA GLU A 276 -20.80 23.24 -52.04
C GLU A 276 -21.51 24.55 -51.63
N GLY A 277 -21.99 24.60 -50.37
CA GLY A 277 -22.67 25.78 -49.86
C GLY A 277 -21.76 27.01 -49.72
N LEU A 278 -20.47 26.81 -49.45
CA LEU A 278 -19.49 27.90 -49.30
C LEU A 278 -18.96 28.43 -50.64
N TYR A 279 -18.65 27.55 -51.55
CA TYR A 279 -17.86 27.87 -52.75
C TYR A 279 -18.59 27.60 -54.04
N GLY A 280 -19.70 26.86 -54.03
CA GLY A 280 -20.43 26.43 -55.21
C GLY A 280 -19.83 25.17 -55.86
N LYS A 281 -20.65 24.49 -56.69
CA LYS A 281 -20.29 23.22 -57.40
C LYS A 281 -19.16 23.37 -58.43
N ASP A 282 -19.04 24.55 -59.01
CA ASP A 282 -18.02 24.81 -60.06
C ASP A 282 -16.68 25.27 -59.50
N SER A 283 -16.56 25.36 -58.19
CA SER A 283 -15.34 25.83 -57.51
C SER A 283 -14.22 24.79 -57.59
N GLU A 284 -12.98 25.28 -57.63
CA GLU A 284 -11.80 24.41 -57.57
C GLU A 284 -11.80 23.58 -56.27
N ALA A 285 -12.23 24.17 -55.14
CA ALA A 285 -12.35 23.50 -53.83
C ALA A 285 -13.31 22.31 -53.88
N TYR A 286 -14.50 22.48 -54.50
CA TYR A 286 -15.44 21.38 -54.68
C TYR A 286 -14.91 20.33 -55.64
N ASN A 287 -14.26 20.74 -56.76
CA ASN A 287 -13.72 19.81 -57.76
C ASN A 287 -12.52 19.00 -57.24
N ALA A 288 -11.75 19.55 -56.33
CA ALA A 288 -10.63 18.86 -55.69
C ALA A 288 -11.07 17.73 -54.73
N LEU A 289 -12.34 17.67 -54.33
CA LEU A 289 -12.87 16.64 -53.43
C LEU A 289 -13.30 15.40 -54.27
N GLY A 290 -12.68 14.25 -53.99
CA GLY A 290 -13.01 12.99 -54.64
C GLY A 290 -12.50 12.87 -56.06
N TYR A 291 -13.10 11.97 -56.82
CA TYR A 291 -12.77 11.70 -58.23
C TYR A 291 -14.05 11.47 -59.05
N ILE A 292 -13.97 11.58 -60.35
CA ILE A 292 -15.06 11.27 -61.27
C ILE A 292 -14.87 9.84 -61.75
N ASP A 293 -15.90 8.99 -61.58
CA ASP A 293 -15.90 7.61 -62.06
C ASP A 293 -16.08 7.51 -63.58
N GLU A 294 -15.97 6.30 -64.14
CA GLU A 294 -16.13 6.03 -65.55
C GLU A 294 -17.51 6.41 -66.12
N ASN A 295 -18.51 6.54 -65.25
CA ASN A 295 -19.88 6.92 -65.62
C ASN A 295 -20.14 8.42 -65.47
N GLY A 296 -19.12 9.21 -65.12
CA GLY A 296 -19.22 10.65 -64.91
C GLY A 296 -19.78 11.07 -63.55
N ASN A 297 -19.93 10.13 -62.59
CA ASN A 297 -20.42 10.46 -61.27
C ASN A 297 -19.24 10.80 -60.35
N LYS A 298 -19.46 11.83 -59.53
CA LYS A 298 -18.46 12.20 -58.54
C LYS A 298 -18.49 11.24 -57.33
N GLN A 299 -17.36 10.59 -57.11
CA GLN A 299 -17.15 9.65 -56.03
C GLN A 299 -16.21 10.26 -54.99
N TYR A 300 -16.43 9.95 -53.72
CA TYR A 300 -15.60 10.38 -52.61
C TYR A 300 -15.47 9.27 -51.57
N ALA A 301 -14.37 9.27 -50.85
CA ALA A 301 -14.18 8.35 -49.75
C ALA A 301 -15.01 8.83 -48.52
N ASN A 302 -15.75 7.90 -47.92
CA ASN A 302 -16.52 8.15 -46.71
C ASN A 302 -16.10 7.17 -45.63
N THR A 303 -14.78 7.08 -45.40
CA THR A 303 -14.21 6.16 -44.42
C THR A 303 -14.19 6.84 -43.07
N ASP A 304 -14.79 6.23 -42.06
CA ASP A 304 -14.63 6.64 -40.67
C ASP A 304 -13.28 6.11 -40.15
N TRP A 305 -12.26 6.97 -40.26
CA TRP A 305 -10.91 6.63 -39.82
C TRP A 305 -10.83 6.38 -38.31
N GLN A 306 -11.75 6.91 -37.52
CA GLN A 306 -11.78 6.64 -36.08
C GLN A 306 -12.26 5.21 -35.81
N ASP A 307 -13.20 4.69 -36.61
CA ASP A 307 -13.61 3.29 -36.48
C ASP A 307 -12.53 2.33 -37.01
N GLU A 308 -11.79 2.72 -38.04
CA GLU A 308 -10.72 1.88 -38.61
C GLU A 308 -9.51 1.73 -37.67
N ILE A 309 -9.15 2.78 -36.92
CA ILE A 309 -7.98 2.77 -36.03
C ILE A 309 -8.28 2.24 -34.62
N TYR A 310 -9.55 2.25 -34.20
CA TYR A 310 -9.94 1.76 -32.88
C TYR A 310 -10.59 0.39 -32.98
N ARG A 311 -10.18 -0.48 -32.10
CA ARG A 311 -10.83 -1.78 -31.88
C ARG A 311 -11.00 -2.08 -30.42
N THR A 312 -12.02 -2.84 -30.07
CA THR A 312 -12.13 -3.43 -28.74
C THR A 312 -11.01 -4.47 -28.56
N ALA A 313 -10.18 -4.29 -27.55
CA ALA A 313 -9.10 -5.20 -27.24
C ALA A 313 -9.40 -5.95 -25.93
N ILE A 314 -9.16 -7.26 -25.94
CA ILE A 314 -9.23 -8.11 -24.74
C ILE A 314 -7.79 -8.44 -24.35
N SER A 315 -7.45 -8.18 -23.09
CA SER A 315 -6.15 -8.51 -22.52
C SER A 315 -6.35 -9.42 -21.34
N THR A 316 -5.45 -10.39 -21.17
CA THR A 316 -5.43 -11.29 -20.01
C THR A 316 -4.05 -11.24 -19.38
N ASP A 317 -4.02 -11.22 -18.06
CA ASP A 317 -2.81 -11.30 -17.24
C ASP A 317 -2.96 -12.44 -16.23
N HIS A 318 -1.94 -13.28 -16.14
CA HIS A 318 -1.91 -14.43 -15.25
C HIS A 318 -0.59 -14.45 -14.51
N ASN A 319 -0.63 -14.39 -13.19
CA ASN A 319 0.55 -14.44 -12.34
C ASN A 319 0.45 -15.58 -11.33
N LEU A 320 1.49 -16.41 -11.28
CA LEU A 320 1.65 -17.49 -10.32
C LEU A 320 2.89 -17.22 -9.48
N THR A 321 2.71 -17.04 -8.19
CA THR A 321 3.82 -16.78 -7.25
C THR A 321 3.93 -17.92 -6.24
N VAL A 322 5.15 -18.42 -6.06
CA VAL A 322 5.48 -19.42 -5.04
C VAL A 322 6.49 -18.79 -4.09
N THR A 323 6.15 -18.74 -2.80
CA THR A 323 7.01 -18.20 -1.74
C THR A 323 7.15 -19.21 -0.61
N GLY A 324 8.32 -19.26 0.03
CA GLY A 324 8.61 -20.16 1.14
C GLY A 324 9.90 -19.81 1.85
#